data_de341ca24eb9a3c856e46855a9501c51
#
_entry.id   de341ca24eb9a3c856e46855a9501c51
#
_cell.length_a   1.000
_cell.length_b   1.000
_cell.length_c   1.000
_cell.angle_alpha   90.00
_cell.angle_beta   90.00
_cell.angle_gamma   90.00
#
_symmetry.space_group_name_H-M   'P 1'
#
loop_
_entity.id
_entity.type
_entity.pdbx_description
1 polymer ?
#
loop_
_entity_poly.entity_id
_entity_poly.type
_entity_poly.pdbx_seq_one_letter_code
_entity_poly.pdbx_strand_id
1 'polypeptide(L)'
;GLSVEINNTDAEGRLILADCLTYVGKYKPSHVIDMATLTGAVVIALGRHASGVMANDQNLANMIIESGEESGDRAWQLPLWDEHQSCTKTKYADLANIGGGREAGTIHAAAFLSKFTNDYKWAHIDIAATASYSTPVKAGTGRPVPLISELLLSKRLN
;
A
#
# COMPACT_ATOMS: atom_id res chain seq x y z
N GLY A 1 17.83 -6.01 -11.28
CA GLY A 1 16.83 -6.13 -10.22
C GLY A 1 17.49 -6.16 -8.86
N LEU A 2 16.70 -6.07 -7.81
CA LEU A 2 17.17 -6.15 -6.44
C LEU A 2 17.03 -7.59 -5.92
N SER A 3 18.02 -8.05 -5.16
CA SER A 3 17.95 -9.32 -4.44
C SER A 3 17.18 -9.13 -3.12
N VAL A 4 16.38 -10.13 -2.73
CA VAL A 4 15.54 -10.05 -1.53
C VAL A 4 15.80 -11.23 -0.61
N GLU A 5 16.16 -10.95 0.64
CA GLU A 5 16.21 -11.96 1.70
C GLU A 5 14.80 -12.26 2.21
N ILE A 6 14.45 -13.55 2.22
CA ILE A 6 13.13 -14.02 2.66
C ILE A 6 13.20 -14.43 4.13
N ASN A 7 12.77 -13.57 5.01
CA ASN A 7 12.74 -13.79 6.45
C ASN A 7 11.38 -14.30 6.94
N ASN A 8 10.33 -14.13 6.12
CA ASN A 8 8.98 -14.64 6.41
C ASN A 8 8.28 -15.03 5.12
N THR A 9 7.87 -16.28 5.02
CA THR A 9 7.15 -16.82 3.86
C THR A 9 5.70 -16.36 3.78
N ASP A 10 5.10 -15.91 4.88
CA ASP A 10 3.74 -15.33 4.90
C ASP A 10 3.71 -13.85 4.41
N ALA A 11 4.86 -13.29 4.04
CA ALA A 11 5.00 -11.96 3.44
C ALA A 11 5.31 -12.05 1.93
N GLU A 12 4.69 -12.99 1.22
CA GLU A 12 4.89 -13.27 -0.19
C GLU A 12 4.18 -12.27 -1.11
N GLY A 13 3.02 -11.74 -0.69
CA GLY A 13 2.20 -10.85 -1.51
C GLY A 13 2.96 -9.59 -1.95
N ARG A 14 3.78 -9.02 -1.08
CA ARG A 14 4.61 -7.86 -1.42
C ARG A 14 5.70 -8.17 -2.45
N LEU A 15 6.17 -9.41 -2.55
CA LEU A 15 7.16 -9.82 -3.56
C LEU A 15 6.54 -9.80 -4.95
N ILE A 16 5.31 -10.32 -5.09
CA ILE A 16 4.56 -10.29 -6.35
C ILE A 16 4.25 -8.84 -6.75
N LEU A 17 3.83 -8.00 -5.80
CA LEU A 17 3.60 -6.58 -6.05
C LEU A 17 4.89 -5.86 -6.49
N ALA A 18 6.03 -6.16 -5.88
CA ALA A 18 7.32 -5.58 -6.27
C ALA A 18 7.68 -5.86 -7.73
N ASP A 19 7.44 -7.08 -8.20
CA ASP A 19 7.63 -7.45 -9.60
C ASP A 19 6.69 -6.66 -10.52
N CYS A 20 5.41 -6.56 -10.16
CA CYS A 20 4.43 -5.78 -10.91
C CYS A 20 4.77 -4.28 -10.96
N LEU A 21 5.17 -3.70 -9.83
CA LEU A 21 5.58 -2.30 -9.73
C LEU A 21 6.82 -2.00 -10.58
N THR A 22 7.81 -2.90 -10.57
CA THR A 22 8.97 -2.80 -11.45
C THR A 22 8.56 -2.89 -12.93
N TYR A 23 7.67 -3.83 -13.25
CA TYR A 23 7.23 -4.05 -14.63
C TYR A 23 6.44 -2.88 -15.20
N VAL A 24 5.52 -2.30 -14.42
CA VAL A 24 4.69 -1.19 -14.87
C VAL A 24 5.51 0.06 -15.21
N GLY A 25 6.68 0.25 -14.59
CA GLY A 25 7.60 1.35 -14.89
C GLY A 25 8.04 1.41 -16.37
N LYS A 26 8.03 0.27 -17.08
CA LYS A 26 8.33 0.21 -18.53
C LYS A 26 7.37 1.04 -19.38
N TYR A 27 6.15 1.27 -18.88
CA TYR A 27 5.13 2.05 -19.59
C TYR A 27 5.20 3.54 -19.25
N LYS A 28 6.12 3.97 -18.39
CA LYS A 28 6.31 5.37 -17.95
C LYS A 28 5.02 6.02 -17.49
N PRO A 29 4.29 5.40 -16.55
CA PRO A 29 3.05 5.96 -16.04
C PRO A 29 3.32 7.25 -15.26
N SER A 30 2.37 8.20 -15.28
CA SER A 30 2.43 9.39 -14.43
C SER A 30 2.12 9.04 -12.96
N HIS A 31 1.18 8.13 -12.77
CA HIS A 31 0.74 7.67 -11.45
C HIS A 31 0.53 6.15 -11.46
N VAL A 32 0.88 5.50 -10.37
CA VAL A 32 0.56 4.09 -10.12
C VAL A 32 -0.08 3.98 -8.74
N ILE A 33 -1.22 3.31 -8.67
CA ILE A 33 -1.90 3.00 -7.41
C ILE A 33 -2.07 1.49 -7.36
N ASP A 34 -1.48 0.86 -6.37
CA ASP A 34 -1.73 -0.55 -6.08
C ASP A 34 -2.59 -0.73 -4.84
N MET A 35 -3.38 -1.78 -4.82
CA MET A 35 -4.33 -2.09 -3.76
C MET A 35 -4.22 -3.57 -3.42
N ALA A 36 -4.03 -3.87 -2.15
CA ALA A 36 -3.98 -5.25 -1.69
C ALA A 36 -4.48 -5.38 -0.24
N THR A 37 -4.98 -6.55 0.11
CA THR A 37 -5.18 -6.98 1.49
C THR A 37 -3.83 -7.40 2.08
N LEU A 38 -2.91 -6.44 2.20
CA LEU A 38 -1.49 -6.75 2.34
C LEU A 38 -1.12 -7.13 3.77
N THR A 39 -1.65 -6.40 4.76
CA THR A 39 -1.20 -6.61 6.15
C THR A 39 -2.34 -6.69 7.15
N GLY A 40 -2.22 -7.61 8.12
CA GLY A 40 -3.07 -7.56 9.32
C GLY A 40 -2.78 -6.34 10.20
N ALA A 41 -1.62 -5.72 10.03
CA ALA A 41 -1.21 -4.57 10.83
C ALA A 41 -2.08 -3.33 10.57
N VAL A 42 -2.60 -3.12 9.35
CA VAL A 42 -3.50 -2.01 9.06
C VAL A 42 -4.83 -2.14 9.81
N VAL A 43 -5.31 -3.36 10.06
CA VAL A 43 -6.51 -3.61 10.88
C VAL A 43 -6.29 -3.18 12.32
N ILE A 44 -5.08 -3.40 12.84
CA ILE A 44 -4.71 -2.99 14.21
C ILE A 44 -4.59 -1.47 14.29
N ALA A 45 -4.00 -0.84 13.26
CA ALA A 45 -3.75 0.60 13.24
C ALA A 45 -5.03 1.43 13.04
N LEU A 46 -5.92 1.03 12.11
CA LEU A 46 -7.05 1.85 11.64
C LEU A 46 -8.43 1.23 11.93
N GLY A 47 -8.47 0.02 12.46
CA GLY A 47 -9.73 -0.72 12.59
C GLY A 47 -10.27 -1.12 11.22
N ARG A 48 -11.62 -1.10 11.06
CA ARG A 48 -12.28 -1.57 9.83
C ARG A 48 -13.04 -0.48 9.07
N HIS A 49 -12.77 0.79 9.39
CA HIS A 49 -13.52 1.92 8.83
C HIS A 49 -12.75 2.70 7.78
N ALA A 50 -11.43 2.58 7.74
CA ALA A 50 -10.57 3.24 6.76
C ALA A 50 -9.53 2.29 6.18
N SER A 51 -9.21 2.44 4.91
CA SER A 51 -8.05 1.81 4.27
C SER A 51 -6.78 2.60 4.58
N GLY A 52 -5.63 1.93 4.66
CA GLY A 52 -4.36 2.62 4.90
C GLY A 52 -3.71 3.08 3.58
N VAL A 53 -3.29 4.33 3.50
CA VAL A 53 -2.59 4.89 2.33
C VAL A 53 -1.16 5.23 2.69
N MET A 54 -0.20 4.74 1.93
CA MET A 54 1.20 5.14 1.97
C MET A 54 1.61 5.54 0.55
N ALA A 55 2.32 6.65 0.38
CA ALA A 55 2.65 7.18 -0.94
C ALA A 55 4.04 7.84 -0.95
N ASN A 56 4.66 7.90 -2.14
CA ASN A 56 5.88 8.66 -2.38
C ASN A 56 5.60 10.09 -2.89
N ASP A 57 4.33 10.43 -3.13
CA ASP A 57 3.88 11.77 -3.55
C ASP A 57 2.70 12.23 -2.69
N GLN A 58 2.85 13.39 -2.02
CA GLN A 58 1.83 13.89 -1.09
C GLN A 58 0.56 14.34 -1.80
N ASN A 59 0.67 14.87 -3.03
CA ASN A 59 -0.51 15.29 -3.79
C ASN A 59 -1.35 14.07 -4.17
N LEU A 60 -0.71 12.97 -4.58
CA LEU A 60 -1.42 11.73 -4.87
C LEU A 60 -2.12 11.18 -3.62
N ALA A 61 -1.46 11.21 -2.47
CA ALA A 61 -2.08 10.80 -1.21
C ALA A 61 -3.31 11.64 -0.87
N ASN A 62 -3.21 12.97 -0.99
CA ASN A 62 -4.31 13.89 -0.75
C ASN A 62 -5.50 13.62 -1.67
N MET A 63 -5.26 13.44 -2.97
CA MET A 63 -6.31 13.10 -3.94
C MET A 63 -7.06 11.81 -3.60
N ILE A 64 -6.33 10.79 -3.14
CA ILE A 64 -6.92 9.51 -2.70
C ILE A 64 -7.80 9.72 -1.47
N ILE A 65 -7.32 10.47 -0.48
CA ILE A 65 -8.05 10.73 0.77
C ILE A 65 -9.32 11.53 0.51
N GLU A 66 -9.24 12.61 -0.27
CA GLU A 66 -10.38 13.43 -0.66
C GLU A 66 -11.44 12.60 -1.40
N SER A 67 -11.02 11.77 -2.35
CA SER A 67 -11.92 10.87 -3.07
C SER A 67 -12.58 9.84 -2.15
N GLY A 68 -11.85 9.38 -1.14
CA GLY A 68 -12.39 8.48 -0.11
C GLY A 68 -13.45 9.14 0.77
N GLU A 69 -13.28 10.41 1.16
CA GLU A 69 -14.26 11.16 1.93
C GLU A 69 -15.51 11.44 1.08
N GLU A 70 -15.37 11.88 -0.16
CA GLU A 70 -16.49 12.18 -1.06
C GLU A 70 -17.32 10.95 -1.42
N SER A 71 -16.67 9.81 -1.64
CA SER A 71 -17.37 8.56 -1.94
C SER A 71 -17.89 7.82 -0.71
N GLY A 72 -17.55 8.25 0.51
CA GLY A 72 -17.82 7.55 1.75
C GLY A 72 -16.99 6.27 1.96
N ASP A 73 -16.01 6.00 1.08
CA ASP A 73 -15.08 4.88 1.17
C ASP A 73 -13.73 5.34 1.70
N ARG A 74 -13.72 5.69 2.97
CA ARG A 74 -12.63 6.42 3.63
C ARG A 74 -11.29 5.72 3.57
N ALA A 75 -10.25 6.52 3.38
CA ALA A 75 -8.86 6.13 3.52
C ALA A 75 -8.13 7.08 4.47
N TRP A 76 -7.05 6.63 5.08
CA TRP A 76 -6.23 7.44 5.98
C TRP A 76 -4.76 7.27 5.66
N GLN A 77 -4.03 8.40 5.55
CA GLN A 77 -2.61 8.37 5.26
C GLN A 77 -1.80 7.94 6.49
N LEU A 78 -0.90 7.00 6.28
CA LEU A 78 0.14 6.61 7.22
C LEU A 78 1.51 7.10 6.70
N PRO A 79 2.46 7.44 7.59
CA PRO A 79 3.73 7.99 7.18
C PRO A 79 4.58 6.99 6.40
N LEU A 80 5.39 7.51 5.48
CA LEU A 80 6.43 6.75 4.77
C LEU A 80 7.72 7.56 4.81
N TRP A 81 8.32 7.70 6.01
CA TRP A 81 9.52 8.49 6.25
C TRP A 81 10.80 7.68 6.03
N ASP A 82 11.93 8.36 5.91
CA ASP A 82 13.23 7.72 5.70
C ASP A 82 13.60 6.76 6.83
N GLU A 83 13.18 7.03 8.05
CA GLU A 83 13.39 6.16 9.20
C GLU A 83 12.75 4.77 8.99
N HIS A 84 11.58 4.71 8.34
CA HIS A 84 10.90 3.45 8.04
C HIS A 84 11.63 2.63 6.97
N GLN A 85 12.44 3.27 6.11
CA GLN A 85 13.23 2.59 5.09
C GLN A 85 14.31 1.67 5.67
N SER A 86 14.72 1.94 6.91
CA SER A 86 15.72 1.13 7.60
C SER A 86 15.26 -0.29 7.91
N CYS A 87 13.94 -0.53 7.96
CA CYS A 87 13.36 -1.84 8.27
C CYS A 87 13.64 -2.91 7.22
N THR A 88 13.94 -2.50 5.98
CA THR A 88 14.25 -3.42 4.88
C THR A 88 15.73 -3.76 4.75
N LYS A 89 16.59 -3.21 5.61
CA LYS A 89 18.03 -3.46 5.56
C LYS A 89 18.37 -4.89 5.98
N THR A 90 19.27 -5.52 5.25
CA THR A 90 19.82 -6.83 5.53
C THR A 90 21.31 -6.88 5.24
N LYS A 91 22.00 -7.92 5.72
CA LYS A 91 23.41 -8.19 5.42
C LYS A 91 23.62 -9.15 4.25
N TYR A 92 22.56 -9.81 3.79
CA TYR A 92 22.65 -10.94 2.88
C TYR A 92 22.08 -10.68 1.49
N ALA A 93 21.32 -9.60 1.33
CA ALA A 93 20.70 -9.19 0.07
C ALA A 93 20.58 -7.66 0.02
N ASP A 94 20.06 -7.11 -1.07
CA ASP A 94 19.78 -5.67 -1.16
C ASP A 94 18.66 -5.24 -0.22
N LEU A 95 17.67 -6.11 -0.02
CA LEU A 95 16.50 -5.87 0.83
C LEU A 95 16.10 -7.14 1.60
N ALA A 96 15.43 -6.97 2.74
CA ALA A 96 14.67 -8.04 3.40
C ALA A 96 13.18 -7.84 3.14
N ASN A 97 12.43 -8.95 2.97
CA ASN A 97 10.99 -8.87 2.71
C ASN A 97 10.18 -8.43 3.92
N ILE A 98 10.72 -8.56 5.13
CA ILE A 98 10.15 -7.99 6.37
C ILE A 98 11.24 -7.33 7.21
N GLY A 99 10.85 -6.28 7.93
CA GLY A 99 11.65 -5.70 9.02
C GLY A 99 11.47 -6.46 10.35
N GLY A 100 12.32 -6.16 11.32
CA GLY A 100 12.22 -6.74 12.65
C GLY A 100 11.04 -6.22 13.45
N GLY A 101 10.34 -7.11 14.19
CA GLY A 101 9.31 -6.74 15.15
C GLY A 101 7.90 -6.60 14.57
N ARG A 102 6.96 -6.20 15.45
CA ARG A 102 5.54 -6.01 15.11
C ARG A 102 5.16 -4.56 14.86
N GLU A 103 6.08 -3.63 15.11
CA GLU A 103 5.88 -2.20 15.02
C GLU A 103 5.71 -1.77 13.57
N ALA A 104 4.82 -0.82 13.31
CA ALA A 104 4.63 -0.19 12.01
C ALA A 104 4.47 -1.17 10.82
N GLY A 105 3.89 -2.36 11.02
CA GLY A 105 3.92 -3.45 10.05
C GLY A 105 3.38 -3.10 8.65
N THR A 106 2.31 -2.30 8.55
CA THR A 106 1.77 -1.83 7.27
C THR A 106 2.70 -0.81 6.61
N ILE A 107 3.33 0.09 7.41
CA ILE A 107 4.29 1.08 6.93
C ILE A 107 5.56 0.38 6.41
N HIS A 108 6.05 -0.64 7.12
CA HIS A 108 7.20 -1.43 6.69
C HIS A 108 6.94 -2.21 5.39
N ALA A 109 5.71 -2.70 5.19
CA ALA A 109 5.32 -3.31 3.92
C ALA A 109 5.37 -2.30 2.77
N ALA A 110 4.85 -1.10 2.98
CA ALA A 110 4.92 -0.02 2.01
C ALA A 110 6.36 0.48 1.79
N ALA A 111 7.19 0.54 2.84
CA ALA A 111 8.60 0.88 2.71
C ALA A 111 9.37 -0.12 1.84
N PHE A 112 9.04 -1.40 1.92
CA PHE A 112 9.56 -2.41 0.99
C PHE A 112 9.11 -2.14 -0.44
N LEU A 113 7.80 -1.93 -0.68
CA LEU A 113 7.24 -1.68 -2.02
C LEU A 113 7.82 -0.40 -2.65
N SER A 114 8.03 0.65 -1.87
CA SER A 114 8.54 1.93 -2.34
C SER A 114 9.92 1.84 -3.02
N LYS A 115 10.70 0.79 -2.72
CA LYS A 115 11.99 0.55 -3.38
C LYS A 115 11.88 0.21 -4.88
N PHE A 116 10.68 -0.11 -5.34
CA PHE A 116 10.40 -0.51 -6.70
C PHE A 116 9.59 0.53 -7.49
N THR A 117 9.44 1.76 -6.95
CA THR A 117 8.54 2.80 -7.48
C THR A 117 9.21 4.15 -7.74
N ASN A 118 10.54 4.17 -7.95
CA ASN A 118 11.34 5.40 -8.03
C ASN A 118 11.05 6.27 -9.26
N ASP A 119 10.48 5.70 -10.32
CA ASP A 119 10.37 6.36 -11.61
C ASP A 119 9.01 7.04 -11.85
N TYR A 120 8.07 6.95 -10.89
CA TYR A 120 6.72 7.49 -11.02
C TYR A 120 6.11 7.81 -9.64
N LYS A 121 5.03 8.60 -9.65
CA LYS A 121 4.24 8.85 -8.44
C LYS A 121 3.47 7.59 -8.08
N TRP A 122 3.60 7.17 -6.83
CA TRP A 122 3.04 5.90 -6.36
C TRP A 122 2.29 6.05 -5.05
N ALA A 123 1.21 5.29 -4.93
CA ALA A 123 0.50 5.07 -3.67
C ALA A 123 0.11 3.60 -3.53
N HIS A 124 0.29 3.06 -2.34
CA HIS A 124 -0.27 1.78 -1.91
C HIS A 124 -1.50 2.02 -1.03
N ILE A 125 -2.57 1.27 -1.30
CA ILE A 125 -3.78 1.26 -0.47
C ILE A 125 -3.90 -0.13 0.16
N ASP A 126 -3.58 -0.23 1.45
CA ASP A 126 -3.79 -1.47 2.21
C ASP A 126 -5.27 -1.59 2.63
N ILE A 127 -5.97 -2.48 1.94
CA ILE A 127 -7.40 -2.70 2.11
C ILE A 127 -7.74 -3.90 3.01
N ALA A 128 -6.76 -4.49 3.71
CA ALA A 128 -7.02 -5.64 4.58
C ALA A 128 -8.03 -5.33 5.70
N ALA A 129 -8.11 -4.06 6.10
CA ALA A 129 -9.07 -3.59 7.09
C ALA A 129 -10.51 -3.50 6.56
N THR A 130 -10.68 -3.22 5.27
CA THR A 130 -11.94 -2.75 4.68
C THR A 130 -12.54 -3.67 3.63
N ALA A 131 -11.75 -4.57 3.03
CA ALA A 131 -12.17 -5.42 1.92
C ALA A 131 -13.25 -6.44 2.27
N SER A 132 -13.38 -6.81 3.56
CA SER A 132 -14.33 -7.85 3.98
C SER A 132 -15.00 -7.54 5.31
N TYR A 133 -16.24 -8.00 5.45
CA TYR A 133 -16.92 -8.12 6.73
C TYR A 133 -16.41 -9.38 7.47
N SER A 134 -16.24 -9.27 8.78
CA SER A 134 -15.78 -10.39 9.61
C SER A 134 -16.91 -11.06 10.41
N THR A 135 -18.00 -10.35 10.63
CA THR A 135 -19.15 -10.80 11.42
C THR A 135 -20.43 -10.09 10.96
N PRO A 136 -21.62 -10.70 11.04
CA PRO A 136 -21.86 -12.11 11.36
C PRO A 136 -21.53 -13.07 10.21
N VAL A 137 -21.38 -12.55 8.97
CA VAL A 137 -21.08 -13.34 7.78
C VAL A 137 -19.83 -12.79 7.12
N LYS A 138 -18.89 -13.67 6.76
CA LYS A 138 -17.75 -13.28 5.94
C LYS A 138 -18.20 -12.98 4.51
N ALA A 139 -18.06 -11.75 4.08
CA ALA A 139 -18.40 -11.30 2.73
C ALA A 139 -17.50 -10.15 2.29
N GLY A 140 -17.32 -9.99 0.99
CA GLY A 140 -16.65 -8.82 0.42
C GLY A 140 -17.50 -7.56 0.59
N THR A 141 -16.85 -6.43 0.85
CA THR A 141 -17.51 -5.13 1.01
C THR A 141 -17.70 -4.38 -0.32
N GLY A 142 -16.92 -4.75 -1.35
CA GLY A 142 -16.79 -3.99 -2.58
C GLY A 142 -15.78 -2.83 -2.50
N ARG A 143 -15.20 -2.58 -1.33
CA ARG A 143 -14.16 -1.54 -1.17
C ARG A 143 -12.83 -2.03 -1.76
N PRO A 144 -12.05 -1.16 -2.42
CA PRO A 144 -12.17 0.29 -2.51
C PRO A 144 -12.79 0.79 -3.84
N VAL A 145 -13.74 0.06 -4.44
CA VAL A 145 -14.35 0.44 -5.72
C VAL A 145 -14.93 1.86 -5.70
N PRO A 146 -15.72 2.29 -4.67
CA PRO A 146 -16.24 3.66 -4.63
C PRO A 146 -15.15 4.72 -4.62
N LEU A 147 -14.11 4.55 -3.78
CA LEU A 147 -12.97 5.47 -3.70
C LEU A 147 -12.26 5.62 -5.06
N ILE A 148 -11.92 4.51 -5.68
CA ILE A 148 -11.18 4.53 -6.97
C ILE A 148 -12.06 5.09 -8.09
N SER A 149 -13.34 4.77 -8.12
CA SER A 149 -14.27 5.34 -9.10
C SER A 149 -14.35 6.86 -8.97
N GLU A 150 -14.47 7.39 -7.75
CA GLU A 150 -14.47 8.83 -7.49
C GLU A 150 -13.16 9.48 -7.93
N LEU A 151 -12.03 8.90 -7.56
CA LEU A 151 -10.70 9.41 -7.95
C LEU A 151 -10.54 9.52 -9.48
N LEU A 152 -11.02 8.54 -10.22
CA LEU A 152 -10.93 8.53 -11.69
C LEU A 152 -11.93 9.49 -12.35
N LEU A 153 -13.17 9.55 -11.85
CA LEU A 153 -14.25 10.38 -12.42
C LEU A 153 -14.05 11.86 -12.14
N SER A 154 -13.52 12.21 -10.98
CA SER A 154 -13.24 13.61 -10.60
C SER A 154 -12.10 14.26 -11.39
N LYS A 155 -11.40 13.50 -12.24
CA LYS A 155 -10.25 13.96 -13.06
C LYS A 155 -9.08 14.56 -12.25
N ARG A 156 -8.96 14.19 -10.97
CA ARG A 156 -7.88 14.67 -10.08
C ARG A 156 -6.49 14.22 -10.52
N LEU A 157 -6.40 13.14 -11.28
CA LEU A 157 -5.13 12.59 -11.78
C LEU A 157 -4.64 13.24 -13.10
N ASN A 158 -5.37 14.20 -13.65
CA ASN A 158 -5.03 14.89 -14.91
C ASN A 158 -4.08 16.06 -14.71
#